data_8be913f12d2012409fcfa9366fce5a83
#
_entry.id   8be913f12d2012409fcfa9366fce5a83
#
_cell.length_a   1.000
_cell.length_b   1.000
_cell.length_c   1.000
_cell.angle_alpha   90.00
_cell.angle_beta   90.00
_cell.angle_gamma   90.00
#
_symmetry.space_group_name_H-M   'P 1'
#
loop_
_entity.id
_entity.type
_entity.pdbx_description
1 polymer ?
#
loop_
_entity_poly.entity_id
_entity_poly.type
_entity_poly.pdbx_seq_one_letter_code
_entity_poly.pdbx_strand_id
1 'polypeptide(L)'
;MSKTKDSASPRAWQRMLSGRRLNLLDPSPLDIEITDIALGLSRVTRWNGQTNGTEPYSVAEHSLLVERLFTENSPEKHSKWRLAALLHDAPEYVIGDMISPFKAVIGDEYRSVEQRLQEAIHLRVGLPPVLPNSITKLIKKSDRLAAYLEATQLAGFSDAEARRFFGNFRKIPKIKIKPCTADTARNKFLDKFNKIFE
;
A
#
# COMPACT_ATOMS: atom_id res chain seq x y z
N MET A 1 41.37 -18.64 25.41
CA MET A 1 40.10 -19.31 25.00
C MET A 1 39.08 -18.24 24.64
N SER A 2 38.98 -17.93 23.36
CA SER A 2 38.04 -16.93 22.84
C SER A 2 36.66 -17.57 22.75
N LYS A 3 35.67 -17.09 23.50
CA LYS A 3 34.27 -17.45 23.37
C LYS A 3 33.76 -16.75 22.10
N THR A 4 33.68 -17.48 20.98
CA THR A 4 32.86 -17.10 19.84
C THR A 4 31.42 -16.99 20.31
N LYS A 5 30.89 -15.76 20.44
CA LYS A 5 29.44 -15.53 20.57
C LYS A 5 28.84 -16.01 19.24
N ASP A 6 28.15 -17.14 19.26
CA ASP A 6 27.14 -17.48 18.25
C ASP A 6 26.10 -16.36 18.28
N SER A 7 26.26 -15.39 17.41
CA SER A 7 25.23 -14.39 17.16
C SER A 7 24.17 -15.09 16.32
N ALA A 8 23.16 -15.67 16.98
CA ALA A 8 21.97 -16.14 16.29
C ALA A 8 21.49 -15.01 15.34
N SER A 9 21.30 -15.33 14.06
CA SER A 9 20.77 -14.38 13.10
C SER A 9 19.49 -13.73 13.64
N PRO A 10 19.34 -12.42 13.54
CA PRO A 10 18.17 -11.74 14.07
C PRO A 10 16.89 -12.35 13.49
N ARG A 11 15.85 -12.45 14.29
CA ARG A 11 14.55 -12.96 13.87
C ARG A 11 13.99 -12.07 12.73
N ALA A 12 13.90 -12.63 11.51
CA ALA A 12 13.44 -11.95 10.32
C ALA A 12 12.04 -12.42 9.88
N TRP A 13 11.17 -12.84 10.80
CA TRP A 13 9.83 -13.30 10.47
C TRP A 13 8.77 -12.71 11.40
N GLN A 14 7.55 -12.56 10.88
CA GLN A 14 6.36 -12.07 11.57
C GLN A 14 5.32 -13.21 11.71
N ARG A 15 4.73 -13.35 12.92
CA ARG A 15 3.53 -14.16 13.10
C ARG A 15 2.33 -13.33 12.65
N MET A 16 1.58 -13.86 11.68
CA MET A 16 0.35 -13.27 11.20
C MET A 16 -0.85 -13.77 11.99
N LEU A 17 -1.97 -13.01 11.98
CA LEU A 17 -3.18 -13.41 12.72
C LEU A 17 -3.84 -14.65 12.12
N SER A 18 -3.70 -14.89 10.81
CA SER A 18 -4.10 -16.13 10.14
C SER A 18 -3.39 -17.40 10.65
N GLY A 19 -2.33 -17.23 11.46
CA GLY A 19 -1.46 -18.32 11.91
C GLY A 19 -0.23 -18.53 11.02
N ARG A 20 -0.14 -17.86 9.88
CA ARG A 20 1.03 -17.94 8.99
C ARG A 20 2.28 -17.36 9.66
N ARG A 21 3.43 -17.82 9.22
CA ARG A 21 4.74 -17.30 9.60
C ARG A 21 5.41 -16.68 8.37
N LEU A 22 5.27 -15.38 8.24
CA LEU A 22 5.82 -14.64 7.11
C LEU A 22 7.31 -14.34 7.33
N ASN A 23 8.18 -14.83 6.46
CA ASN A 23 9.58 -14.43 6.42
C ASN A 23 9.69 -13.10 5.65
N LEU A 24 10.26 -12.07 6.28
CA LEU A 24 10.37 -10.74 5.66
C LEU A 24 11.54 -10.63 4.67
N LEU A 25 12.58 -11.46 4.84
CA LEU A 25 13.75 -11.46 3.96
C LEU A 25 13.60 -12.38 2.75
N ASP A 26 12.77 -13.42 2.87
CA ASP A 26 12.47 -14.39 1.81
C ASP A 26 10.99 -14.80 1.90
N PRO A 27 10.06 -13.90 1.52
CA PRO A 27 8.63 -14.15 1.65
C PRO A 27 8.14 -15.17 0.62
N SER A 28 7.48 -16.23 1.13
CA SER A 28 6.81 -17.21 0.27
C SER A 28 5.40 -16.70 -0.12
N PRO A 29 4.98 -16.78 -1.40
CA PRO A 29 3.59 -16.52 -1.77
C PRO A 29 2.56 -17.35 -1.01
N LEU A 30 2.94 -18.55 -0.55
CA LEU A 30 2.08 -19.45 0.22
C LEU A 30 1.81 -18.96 1.66
N ASP A 31 2.64 -18.06 2.18
CA ASP A 31 2.49 -17.45 3.49
C ASP A 31 1.72 -16.12 3.47
N ILE A 32 1.30 -15.69 2.27
CA ILE A 32 0.51 -14.47 2.08
C ILE A 32 -0.98 -14.79 2.13
N GLU A 33 -1.71 -14.13 3.05
CA GLU A 33 -3.16 -14.20 3.15
C GLU A 33 -3.77 -12.81 2.99
N ILE A 34 -4.77 -12.68 2.11
CA ILE A 34 -5.40 -11.39 1.83
C ILE A 34 -6.09 -10.79 3.07
N THR A 35 -6.57 -11.65 3.96
CA THR A 35 -7.18 -11.24 5.22
C THR A 35 -6.18 -10.57 6.16
N ASP A 36 -4.92 -11.02 6.18
CA ASP A 36 -3.84 -10.40 6.95
C ASP A 36 -3.44 -9.05 6.32
N ILE A 37 -3.36 -8.98 4.99
CA ILE A 37 -3.11 -7.73 4.26
C ILE A 37 -4.21 -6.71 4.60
N ALA A 38 -5.48 -7.07 4.41
CA ALA A 38 -6.60 -6.17 4.68
C ALA A 38 -6.64 -5.69 6.14
N LEU A 39 -6.34 -6.58 7.08
CA LEU A 39 -6.26 -6.26 8.51
C LEU A 39 -5.11 -5.29 8.80
N GLY A 40 -3.92 -5.57 8.29
CA GLY A 40 -2.74 -4.71 8.49
C GLY A 40 -2.96 -3.33 7.88
N LEU A 41 -3.30 -3.26 6.58
CA LEU A 41 -3.51 -2.00 5.87
C LEU A 41 -4.62 -1.13 6.49
N SER A 42 -5.66 -1.75 7.07
CA SER A 42 -6.73 -0.99 7.74
C SER A 42 -6.29 -0.35 9.05
N ARG A 43 -5.19 -0.80 9.64
CA ARG A 43 -4.63 -0.33 10.91
C ARG A 43 -3.35 0.49 10.76
N VAL A 44 -2.75 0.48 9.58
CA VAL A 44 -1.63 1.36 9.23
C VAL A 44 -2.20 2.69 8.77
N THR A 45 -1.81 3.77 9.45
CA THR A 45 -2.30 5.12 9.17
C THR A 45 -1.45 5.80 8.11
N ARG A 46 -2.08 6.48 7.16
CA ARG A 46 -1.43 7.41 6.23
C ARG A 46 -1.04 8.69 6.98
N TRP A 47 -0.06 9.43 6.43
CA TRP A 47 0.35 10.73 6.98
C TRP A 47 0.80 10.68 8.44
N ASN A 48 1.29 9.52 8.91
CA ASN A 48 1.62 9.29 10.34
C ASN A 48 0.45 9.68 11.28
N GLY A 49 -0.81 9.52 10.83
CA GLY A 49 -1.99 9.92 11.59
C GLY A 49 -2.23 11.42 11.68
N GLN A 50 -1.43 12.26 10.99
CA GLN A 50 -1.59 13.73 10.98
C GLN A 50 -2.67 14.13 9.97
N THR A 51 -3.90 13.72 10.22
CA THR A 51 -5.07 14.00 9.38
C THR A 51 -6.21 14.58 10.22
N ASN A 52 -7.04 15.42 9.59
CA ASN A 52 -8.24 15.97 10.22
C ASN A 52 -9.31 14.89 10.41
N GLY A 53 -10.13 15.03 11.46
CA GLY A 53 -11.24 14.14 11.76
C GLY A 53 -10.97 13.24 12.96
N THR A 54 -11.95 12.42 13.33
CA THR A 54 -11.89 11.50 14.48
C THR A 54 -11.22 10.18 14.13
N GLU A 55 -11.39 9.73 12.88
CA GLU A 55 -10.82 8.48 12.42
C GLU A 55 -9.55 8.76 11.60
N PRO A 56 -8.45 8.03 11.86
CA PRO A 56 -7.26 8.14 11.04
C PRO A 56 -7.53 7.58 9.64
N TYR A 57 -6.96 8.21 8.61
CA TYR A 57 -7.04 7.68 7.25
C TYR A 57 -6.05 6.55 7.06
N SER A 58 -6.53 5.38 6.66
CA SER A 58 -5.74 4.14 6.56
C SER A 58 -5.15 3.90 5.17
N VAL A 59 -4.10 3.07 5.10
CA VAL A 59 -3.54 2.59 3.83
C VAL A 59 -4.56 1.77 3.04
N ALA A 60 -5.46 1.04 3.70
CA ALA A 60 -6.55 0.33 3.03
C ALA A 60 -7.49 1.28 2.27
N GLU A 61 -7.84 2.43 2.86
CA GLU A 61 -8.67 3.45 2.21
C GLU A 61 -7.94 4.14 1.06
N HIS A 62 -6.64 4.43 1.24
CA HIS A 62 -5.77 4.92 0.18
C HIS A 62 -5.74 3.95 -1.01
N SER A 63 -5.52 2.67 -0.76
CA SER A 63 -5.48 1.62 -1.80
C SER A 63 -6.80 1.52 -2.58
N LEU A 64 -7.94 1.65 -1.89
CA LEU A 64 -9.26 1.72 -2.52
C LEU A 64 -9.42 2.97 -3.40
N LEU A 65 -8.91 4.11 -2.95
CA LEU A 65 -8.92 5.35 -3.73
C LEU A 65 -8.04 5.24 -4.98
N VAL A 66 -6.84 4.68 -4.83
CA VAL A 66 -5.91 4.46 -5.96
C VAL A 66 -6.50 3.51 -7.00
N GLU A 67 -7.09 2.39 -6.59
CA GLU A 67 -7.79 1.47 -7.52
C GLU A 67 -8.92 2.16 -8.27
N ARG A 68 -9.74 2.94 -7.57
CA ARG A 68 -10.82 3.71 -8.18
C ARG A 68 -10.29 4.70 -9.23
N LEU A 69 -9.28 5.50 -8.89
CA LEU A 69 -8.66 6.47 -9.80
C LEU A 69 -7.98 5.80 -10.99
N PHE A 70 -7.34 4.65 -10.78
CA PHE A 70 -6.77 3.83 -11.86
C PHE A 70 -7.85 3.37 -12.83
N THR A 71 -8.96 2.84 -12.32
CA THR A 71 -10.09 2.35 -13.13
C THR A 71 -10.76 3.48 -13.92
N GLU A 72 -11.01 4.63 -13.29
CA GLU A 72 -11.62 5.80 -13.95
C GLU A 72 -10.72 6.39 -15.06
N ASN A 73 -9.39 6.32 -14.91
CA ASN A 73 -8.43 6.85 -15.88
C ASN A 73 -7.97 5.84 -16.93
N SER A 74 -8.31 4.55 -16.78
CA SER A 74 -7.85 3.48 -17.67
C SER A 74 -8.88 2.35 -17.77
N PRO A 75 -10.13 2.65 -18.22
CA PRO A 75 -11.25 1.70 -18.20
C PRO A 75 -11.02 0.48 -19.11
N GLU A 76 -10.16 0.61 -20.13
CA GLU A 76 -9.81 -0.46 -21.06
C GLU A 76 -8.82 -1.50 -20.49
N LYS A 77 -8.28 -1.25 -19.30
CA LYS A 77 -7.31 -2.19 -18.69
C LYS A 77 -8.00 -3.39 -18.07
N HIS A 78 -7.37 -4.56 -18.24
CA HIS A 78 -7.85 -5.82 -17.66
C HIS A 78 -8.00 -5.74 -16.12
N SER A 79 -8.94 -6.51 -15.59
CA SER A 79 -9.23 -6.61 -14.15
C SER A 79 -7.98 -6.89 -13.31
N LYS A 80 -7.06 -7.74 -13.79
CA LYS A 80 -5.78 -8.00 -13.09
C LYS A 80 -4.96 -6.75 -12.78
N TRP A 81 -5.02 -5.71 -13.64
CA TRP A 81 -4.29 -4.45 -13.37
C TRP A 81 -4.99 -3.57 -12.33
N ARG A 82 -6.32 -3.73 -12.18
CA ARG A 82 -7.06 -3.14 -11.07
C ARG A 82 -6.64 -3.77 -9.75
N LEU A 83 -6.41 -5.10 -9.76
CA LEU A 83 -5.88 -5.82 -8.59
C LEU A 83 -4.48 -5.33 -8.23
N ALA A 84 -3.61 -5.12 -9.23
CA ALA A 84 -2.28 -4.53 -9.01
C ALA A 84 -2.36 -3.11 -8.42
N ALA A 85 -3.34 -2.31 -8.85
CA ALA A 85 -3.55 -0.97 -8.29
C ALA A 85 -4.08 -1.02 -6.84
N LEU A 86 -4.97 -1.97 -6.52
CA LEU A 86 -5.46 -2.18 -5.15
C LEU A 86 -4.34 -2.63 -4.20
N LEU A 87 -3.41 -3.42 -4.69
CA LEU A 87 -2.33 -4.04 -3.90
C LEU A 87 -0.98 -3.30 -4.02
N HIS A 88 -0.95 -2.07 -4.55
CA HIS A 88 0.30 -1.37 -4.86
C HIS A 88 1.16 -1.06 -3.62
N ASP A 89 0.53 -0.78 -2.48
CA ASP A 89 1.15 -0.54 -1.18
C ASP A 89 0.91 -1.73 -0.21
N ALA A 90 0.56 -2.92 -0.73
CA ALA A 90 0.26 -4.06 0.12
C ALA A 90 1.38 -4.45 1.09
N PRO A 91 2.70 -4.36 0.76
CA PRO A 91 3.76 -4.64 1.73
C PRO A 91 3.66 -3.86 3.04
N GLU A 92 3.04 -2.69 3.04
CA GLU A 92 2.90 -1.83 4.21
C GLU A 92 2.10 -2.48 5.35
N TYR A 93 1.37 -3.58 5.09
CA TYR A 93 0.67 -4.33 6.14
C TYR A 93 1.60 -4.91 7.22
N VAL A 94 2.91 -5.06 6.91
CA VAL A 94 3.93 -5.56 7.86
C VAL A 94 5.10 -4.61 8.07
N ILE A 95 5.41 -3.75 7.07
CA ILE A 95 6.52 -2.80 7.19
C ILE A 95 6.08 -1.37 7.53
N GLY A 96 4.77 -1.11 7.51
CA GLY A 96 4.18 0.21 7.80
C GLY A 96 4.28 1.21 6.65
N ASP A 97 3.43 2.25 6.67
CA ASP A 97 3.53 3.39 5.75
C ASP A 97 4.66 4.31 6.18
N MET A 98 5.72 4.30 5.41
CA MET A 98 6.90 5.09 5.68
C MET A 98 6.93 6.32 4.77
N ILE A 99 6.92 7.51 5.35
CA ILE A 99 6.94 8.76 4.58
C ILE A 99 8.16 8.86 3.66
N SER A 100 7.98 9.44 2.47
CA SER A 100 9.02 9.53 1.44
C SER A 100 10.35 10.14 1.91
N PRO A 101 10.38 11.20 2.77
CA PRO A 101 11.63 11.71 3.31
C PRO A 101 12.41 10.67 4.14
N PHE A 102 11.71 9.82 4.89
CA PHE A 102 12.33 8.81 5.72
C PHE A 102 12.79 7.60 4.89
N LYS A 103 12.01 7.17 3.90
CA LYS A 103 12.44 6.16 2.90
C LYS A 103 13.76 6.56 2.21
N ALA A 104 13.96 7.85 1.96
CA ALA A 104 15.19 8.35 1.35
C ALA A 104 16.42 8.25 2.27
N VAL A 105 16.24 8.29 3.60
CA VAL A 105 17.32 8.19 4.59
C VAL A 105 17.69 6.74 4.87
N ILE A 106 16.71 5.82 4.98
CA ILE A 106 16.97 4.40 5.30
C ILE A 106 17.66 3.66 4.16
N GLY A 107 17.41 4.07 2.90
CA GLY A 107 18.15 3.57 1.73
C GLY A 107 17.65 2.26 1.13
N ASP A 108 18.57 1.52 0.48
CA ASP A 108 18.22 0.42 -0.44
C ASP A 108 17.82 -0.89 0.24
N GLU A 109 18.24 -1.12 1.48
CA GLU A 109 17.88 -2.34 2.21
C GLU A 109 16.37 -2.40 2.48
N TYR A 110 15.76 -1.29 2.89
CA TYR A 110 14.32 -1.22 3.05
C TYR A 110 13.57 -1.48 1.73
N ARG A 111 14.01 -0.82 0.65
CA ARG A 111 13.43 -1.01 -0.69
C ARG A 111 13.49 -2.45 -1.15
N SER A 112 14.60 -3.14 -0.86
CA SER A 112 14.79 -4.54 -1.21
C SER A 112 13.81 -5.45 -0.47
N VAL A 113 13.50 -5.18 0.80
CA VAL A 113 12.48 -5.93 1.56
C VAL A 113 11.09 -5.64 1.02
N GLU A 114 10.75 -4.36 0.81
CA GLU A 114 9.47 -3.92 0.23
C GLU A 114 9.21 -4.60 -1.12
N GLN A 115 10.21 -4.61 -2.01
CA GLN A 115 10.11 -5.23 -3.34
C GLN A 115 9.86 -6.73 -3.26
N ARG A 116 10.62 -7.49 -2.43
CA ARG A 116 10.42 -8.94 -2.28
C ARG A 116 9.03 -9.28 -1.74
N LEU A 117 8.54 -8.51 -0.78
CA LEU A 117 7.18 -8.66 -0.27
C LEU A 117 6.15 -8.39 -1.38
N GLN A 118 6.34 -7.34 -2.16
CA GLN A 118 5.44 -7.00 -3.27
C GLN A 118 5.42 -8.10 -4.34
N GLU A 119 6.58 -8.65 -4.70
CA GLU A 119 6.70 -9.74 -5.67
C GLU A 119 5.98 -11.01 -5.17
N ALA A 120 6.14 -11.37 -3.88
CA ALA A 120 5.45 -12.50 -3.28
C ALA A 120 3.93 -12.30 -3.25
N ILE A 121 3.45 -11.09 -2.92
CA ILE A 121 2.04 -10.74 -2.95
C ILE A 121 1.49 -10.82 -4.36
N HIS A 122 2.19 -10.29 -5.35
CA HIS A 122 1.80 -10.39 -6.75
C HIS A 122 1.64 -11.84 -7.20
N LEU A 123 2.63 -12.69 -6.93
CA LEU A 123 2.59 -14.11 -7.26
C LEU A 123 1.41 -14.82 -6.60
N ARG A 124 1.12 -14.50 -5.33
CA ARG A 124 -0.01 -15.07 -4.58
C ARG A 124 -1.35 -14.88 -5.26
N VAL A 125 -1.52 -13.74 -5.95
CA VAL A 125 -2.79 -13.37 -6.60
C VAL A 125 -2.75 -13.54 -8.14
N GLY A 126 -1.75 -14.23 -8.66
CA GLY A 126 -1.64 -14.52 -10.11
C GLY A 126 -1.19 -13.33 -10.96
N LEU A 127 -0.59 -12.30 -10.34
CA LEU A 127 0.08 -11.22 -11.05
C LEU A 127 1.53 -11.57 -11.38
N PRO A 128 2.13 -10.97 -12.42
CA PRO A 128 3.58 -11.07 -12.62
C PRO A 128 4.30 -10.42 -11.44
N PRO A 129 5.43 -10.99 -10.95
CA PRO A 129 6.17 -10.43 -9.82
C PRO A 129 6.56 -8.98 -10.07
N VAL A 130 7.05 -8.66 -11.27
CA VAL A 130 7.34 -7.31 -11.73
C VAL A 130 6.29 -6.88 -12.74
N LEU A 131 5.61 -5.77 -12.47
CA LEU A 131 4.59 -5.24 -13.37
C LEU A 131 5.21 -4.61 -14.62
N PRO A 132 4.50 -4.64 -15.77
CA PRO A 132 4.90 -3.87 -16.95
C PRO A 132 5.05 -2.37 -16.62
N ASN A 133 6.09 -1.73 -17.16
CA ASN A 133 6.36 -0.30 -16.93
C ASN A 133 5.18 0.62 -17.25
N SER A 134 4.37 0.28 -18.26
CA SER A 134 3.16 1.04 -18.61
C SER A 134 2.14 1.01 -17.48
N ILE A 135 1.94 -0.14 -16.83
CA ILE A 135 1.01 -0.32 -15.71
C ILE A 135 1.56 0.38 -14.46
N THR A 136 2.83 0.18 -14.14
CA THR A 136 3.48 0.87 -13.01
C THR A 136 3.34 2.40 -13.12
N LYS A 137 3.53 2.97 -14.32
CA LYS A 137 3.35 4.41 -14.55
C LYS A 137 1.90 4.87 -14.32
N LEU A 138 0.91 4.07 -14.73
CA LEU A 138 -0.51 4.39 -14.52
C LEU A 138 -0.88 4.31 -13.03
N ILE A 139 -0.42 3.27 -12.32
CA ILE A 139 -0.63 3.14 -10.86
C ILE A 139 0.01 4.33 -10.15
N LYS A 140 1.28 4.65 -10.42
CA LYS A 140 1.98 5.81 -9.85
C LYS A 140 1.26 7.14 -10.10
N LYS A 141 0.64 7.31 -11.28
CA LYS A 141 -0.14 8.51 -11.58
C LYS A 141 -1.40 8.58 -10.72
N SER A 142 -2.07 7.44 -10.50
CA SER A 142 -3.27 7.35 -9.66
C SER A 142 -2.94 7.56 -8.19
N ASP A 143 -1.84 6.97 -7.71
CA ASP A 143 -1.29 7.15 -6.37
C ASP A 143 -0.98 8.63 -6.07
N ARG A 144 -0.25 9.31 -6.96
CA ARG A 144 0.03 10.76 -6.81
C ARG A 144 -1.24 11.60 -6.77
N LEU A 145 -2.25 11.25 -7.56
CA LEU A 145 -3.53 11.95 -7.55
C LEU A 145 -4.30 11.67 -6.26
N ALA A 146 -4.24 10.44 -5.72
CA ALA A 146 -4.79 10.10 -4.42
C ALA A 146 -4.09 10.91 -3.32
N ALA A 147 -2.76 10.92 -3.29
CA ALA A 147 -1.98 11.70 -2.32
C ALA A 147 -2.28 13.21 -2.39
N TYR A 148 -2.48 13.76 -3.58
CA TYR A 148 -2.93 15.15 -3.74
C TYR A 148 -4.31 15.39 -3.11
N LEU A 149 -5.29 14.50 -3.36
CA LEU A 149 -6.63 14.61 -2.80
C LEU A 149 -6.62 14.48 -1.26
N GLU A 150 -5.80 13.57 -0.74
CA GLU A 150 -5.59 13.38 0.70
C GLU A 150 -4.95 14.61 1.34
N ALA A 151 -3.85 15.10 0.74
CA ALA A 151 -3.13 16.27 1.23
C ALA A 151 -4.05 17.49 1.39
N THR A 152 -4.86 17.77 0.37
CA THR A 152 -5.73 18.94 0.34
C THR A 152 -7.00 18.79 1.19
N GLN A 153 -7.50 17.56 1.41
CA GLN A 153 -8.73 17.35 2.15
C GLN A 153 -8.51 16.94 3.60
N LEU A 154 -7.39 16.26 3.90
CA LEU A 154 -7.15 15.65 5.21
C LEU A 154 -5.91 16.19 5.92
N ALA A 155 -4.80 16.39 5.20
CA ALA A 155 -3.50 16.68 5.81
C ALA A 155 -3.15 18.18 5.88
N GLY A 156 -4.12 19.08 5.57
CA GLY A 156 -3.98 20.52 5.75
C GLY A 156 -3.12 21.25 4.72
N PHE A 157 -2.77 20.62 3.60
CA PHE A 157 -2.03 21.27 2.51
C PHE A 157 -2.95 22.23 1.74
N SER A 158 -2.40 23.38 1.37
CA SER A 158 -3.03 24.23 0.35
C SER A 158 -2.94 23.57 -1.04
N ASP A 159 -3.80 23.99 -1.98
CA ASP A 159 -3.74 23.49 -3.37
C ASP A 159 -2.36 23.72 -4.00
N ALA A 160 -1.76 24.88 -3.77
CA ALA A 160 -0.46 25.24 -4.31
C ALA A 160 0.67 24.34 -3.78
N GLU A 161 0.68 24.05 -2.48
CA GLU A 161 1.63 23.13 -1.87
C GLU A 161 1.45 21.70 -2.38
N ALA A 162 0.21 21.20 -2.40
CA ALA A 162 -0.08 19.85 -2.87
C ALA A 162 0.35 19.66 -4.35
N ARG A 163 0.12 20.65 -5.21
CA ARG A 163 0.60 20.62 -6.60
C ARG A 163 2.13 20.58 -6.70
N ARG A 164 2.82 21.30 -5.85
CA ARG A 164 4.29 21.31 -5.82
C ARG A 164 4.87 19.93 -5.51
N PHE A 165 4.25 19.17 -4.58
CA PHE A 165 4.77 17.87 -4.14
C PHE A 165 4.25 16.70 -4.96
N PHE A 166 2.98 16.70 -5.36
CA PHE A 166 2.33 15.56 -6.02
C PHE A 166 2.13 15.76 -7.53
N GLY A 167 2.29 16.97 -8.03
CA GLY A 167 2.24 17.31 -9.44
C GLY A 167 0.97 18.05 -9.85
N ASN A 168 0.99 18.54 -11.10
CA ASN A 168 -0.13 19.28 -11.70
C ASN A 168 -1.06 18.32 -12.44
N PHE A 169 -2.32 18.28 -12.04
CA PHE A 169 -3.36 17.45 -12.65
C PHE A 169 -4.29 18.32 -13.50
N ARG A 170 -4.48 17.95 -14.77
CA ARG A 170 -5.41 18.65 -15.68
C ARG A 170 -6.88 18.47 -15.26
N LYS A 171 -7.21 17.30 -14.72
CA LYS A 171 -8.55 16.94 -14.25
C LYS A 171 -8.44 16.35 -12.86
N ILE A 172 -9.07 17.01 -11.90
CA ILE A 172 -9.17 16.53 -10.51
C ILE A 172 -10.61 16.06 -10.31
N PRO A 173 -10.84 14.79 -9.97
CA PRO A 173 -12.19 14.28 -9.75
C PRO A 173 -12.80 14.88 -8.48
N LYS A 174 -14.11 15.09 -8.48
CA LYS A 174 -14.86 15.56 -7.30
C LYS A 174 -15.14 14.40 -6.35
N ILE A 175 -14.06 13.88 -5.72
CA ILE A 175 -14.16 12.81 -4.73
C ILE A 175 -14.01 13.44 -3.35
N LYS A 176 -14.98 13.21 -2.48
CA LYS A 176 -14.91 13.58 -1.05
C LYS A 176 -14.37 12.40 -0.26
N ILE A 177 -13.24 12.59 0.39
CA ILE A 177 -12.64 11.58 1.27
C ILE A 177 -13.29 11.71 2.66
N LYS A 178 -13.73 10.58 3.20
CA LYS A 178 -14.29 10.48 4.55
C LYS A 178 -13.64 9.27 5.22
N PRO A 179 -12.68 9.50 6.12
CA PRO A 179 -12.07 8.41 6.89
C PRO A 179 -13.13 7.59 7.64
N CYS A 180 -12.89 6.30 7.78
CA CYS A 180 -13.78 5.38 8.45
C CYS A 180 -13.01 4.47 9.41
N THR A 181 -13.73 3.76 10.28
CA THR A 181 -13.13 2.83 11.23
C THR A 181 -12.30 1.76 10.53
N ALA A 182 -11.27 1.24 11.20
CA ALA A 182 -10.40 0.18 10.66
C ALA A 182 -11.20 -1.05 10.20
N ASP A 183 -12.24 -1.46 10.94
CA ASP A 183 -13.09 -2.58 10.53
C ASP A 183 -13.88 -2.30 9.25
N THR A 184 -14.39 -1.07 9.10
CA THR A 184 -15.08 -0.64 7.87
C THR A 184 -14.09 -0.61 6.69
N ALA A 185 -12.90 -0.07 6.89
CA ALA A 185 -11.85 -0.02 5.84
C ALA A 185 -11.43 -1.43 5.41
N ARG A 186 -11.20 -2.34 6.37
CA ARG A 186 -10.89 -3.75 6.12
C ARG A 186 -11.96 -4.43 5.28
N ASN A 187 -13.22 -4.31 5.67
CA ASN A 187 -14.33 -4.96 4.97
C ASN A 187 -14.46 -4.42 3.54
N LYS A 188 -14.42 -3.10 3.34
CA LYS A 188 -14.42 -2.50 2.00
C LYS A 188 -13.27 -2.98 1.12
N PHE A 189 -12.07 -3.16 1.71
CA PHE A 189 -10.91 -3.66 0.99
C PHE A 189 -11.12 -5.11 0.55
N LEU A 190 -11.60 -5.99 1.44
CA LEU A 190 -11.90 -7.39 1.12
C LEU A 190 -13.00 -7.51 0.08
N ASP A 191 -14.09 -6.75 0.21
CA ASP A 191 -15.19 -6.72 -0.78
C ASP A 191 -14.68 -6.30 -2.17
N LYS A 192 -13.82 -5.28 -2.20
CA LYS A 192 -13.22 -4.81 -3.45
C LYS A 192 -12.29 -5.87 -4.04
N PHE A 193 -11.43 -6.47 -3.22
CA PHE A 193 -10.54 -7.54 -3.65
C PHE A 193 -11.33 -8.70 -4.26
N ASN A 194 -12.31 -9.24 -3.56
CA ASN A 194 -13.13 -10.36 -4.02
C ASN A 194 -13.80 -10.03 -5.36
N LYS A 195 -14.42 -8.85 -5.46
CA LYS A 195 -15.10 -8.40 -6.70
C LYS A 195 -14.16 -8.27 -7.92
N ILE A 196 -12.86 -8.08 -7.71
CA ILE A 196 -11.90 -7.96 -8.83
C ILE A 196 -11.27 -9.31 -9.13
N PHE A 197 -11.09 -10.15 -8.11
CA PHE A 197 -10.39 -11.42 -8.18
C PHE A 197 -11.27 -12.53 -8.78
N GLU A 198 -12.59 -12.44 -8.63
CA GLU A 198 -13.59 -13.29 -9.33
C GLU A 198 -13.59 -13.05 -10.85
#